data_b76939eec94a63d8607854c6d81c658c
#
_entry.id   b76939eec94a63d8607854c6d81c658c
#
_cell.length_a   1.000
_cell.length_b   1.000
_cell.length_c   1.000
_cell.angle_alpha   90.00
_cell.angle_beta   90.00
_cell.angle_gamma   90.00
#
_symmetry.space_group_name_H-M   'P 1'
#
loop_
_entity.id
_entity.type
_entity.pdbx_description
1 polymer ?
#
loop_
_entity_poly.entity_id
_entity_poly.type
_entity_poly.pdbx_seq_one_letter_code
_entity_poly.pdbx_strand_id
1 'polypeptide(L)'
;MKNNKNAFTLQGETAPFRVTREQMEKVNELHVLGIVAAEVRLKQTGEINHLIGDVGENEREFQKRYGELKRISKQTPIGISGLQQSFDEFLLTDGEAKVLYQVDRQGEPIFGKQAKYTSPGNPFYPVRIQTTLHKELQQKAEEVIEANEIKKGGLVLLDVKTNEILAMASKPSLQVRDENLYKTTLENQMLTPHFPGSVFKTVVAAAVIDQKVNLFNRTFNCNKDLYGENDPQVRMGTLNFKESFARSCNRTFSELGNELLQKDKTVLETYVAALGANEKVGWKGSVFHTPHFEQMPEEKGTTIWGNEENKNSKKAVEQTAIGQKDVRISPLAIANMMATIARNGEKMEVKAVEKIVYKNGADFFTFESHTLNGKQLSYETVKTLQELLRGVVTREKGTGTAFRSLPLSVAGKSGTAQTGKGTRVNRWFAGYFPYENPRYALVVVDLETDSKVNKVTPIFKDMVGAIYQLENEK
;
A
#
# COMPACT_ATOMS: atom_id res chain seq x y z
N MET A 1 37.83 -7.32 24.55
CA MET A 1 37.35 -8.02 23.36
C MET A 1 37.36 -7.07 22.19
N LYS A 2 38.20 -7.29 21.17
CA LYS A 2 38.10 -6.54 19.92
C LYS A 2 36.88 -7.07 19.16
N ASN A 3 35.84 -6.26 19.00
CA ASN A 3 34.71 -6.56 18.16
C ASN A 3 35.14 -6.43 16.69
N ASN A 4 35.56 -7.53 16.07
CA ASN A 4 35.74 -7.54 14.63
C ASN A 4 34.35 -7.71 13.98
N LYS A 5 33.75 -6.58 13.60
CA LYS A 5 32.39 -6.52 13.05
C LYS A 5 32.30 -6.90 11.56
N ASN A 6 33.43 -7.12 10.90
CA ASN A 6 33.44 -7.35 9.47
C ASN A 6 33.35 -8.85 9.17
N ALA A 7 32.29 -9.23 8.46
CA ALA A 7 32.16 -10.55 7.93
C ALA A 7 33.31 -10.82 6.91
N PHE A 8 33.76 -12.05 6.90
CA PHE A 8 34.88 -12.49 6.05
C PHE A 8 34.46 -12.46 4.58
N THR A 9 35.32 -11.88 3.72
CA THR A 9 35.19 -11.95 2.28
C THR A 9 36.28 -12.89 1.72
N LEU A 10 35.93 -13.74 0.77
CA LEU A 10 36.93 -14.51 0.03
C LEU A 10 37.68 -13.57 -0.93
N GLN A 11 38.91 -13.98 -1.27
CA GLN A 11 39.81 -13.16 -2.09
C GLN A 11 39.17 -12.77 -3.43
N GLY A 12 38.99 -11.50 -3.64
CA GLY A 12 38.40 -10.93 -4.87
C GLY A 12 36.88 -10.66 -4.80
N GLU A 13 36.19 -10.98 -3.70
CA GLU A 13 34.76 -10.71 -3.55
C GLU A 13 34.52 -9.46 -2.68
N THR A 14 33.46 -8.73 -3.01
CA THR A 14 33.04 -7.50 -2.29
C THR A 14 32.00 -7.77 -1.23
N ALA A 15 31.42 -8.95 -1.19
CA ALA A 15 30.38 -9.37 -0.26
C ALA A 15 30.81 -10.57 0.61
N PRO A 16 30.28 -10.69 1.83
CA PRO A 16 30.57 -11.86 2.68
C PRO A 16 30.14 -13.17 2.00
N PHE A 17 30.96 -14.21 2.16
CA PHE A 17 30.66 -15.54 1.65
C PHE A 17 29.43 -16.09 2.36
N ARG A 18 28.42 -16.52 1.61
CA ARG A 18 27.17 -17.07 2.13
C ARG A 18 27.17 -18.58 1.96
N VAL A 19 26.80 -19.27 3.03
CA VAL A 19 26.64 -20.72 3.06
C VAL A 19 25.18 -21.08 3.32
N THR A 20 24.74 -22.23 2.82
CA THR A 20 23.44 -22.79 3.20
C THR A 20 23.49 -23.29 4.64
N ARG A 21 22.33 -23.55 5.26
CA ARG A 21 22.26 -24.09 6.62
C ARG A 21 22.99 -25.41 6.76
N GLU A 22 22.85 -26.31 5.79
CA GLU A 22 23.57 -27.59 5.78
C GLU A 22 25.08 -27.40 5.70
N GLN A 23 25.54 -26.46 4.86
CA GLN A 23 26.96 -26.09 4.79
C GLN A 23 27.45 -25.46 6.09
N MET A 24 26.64 -24.61 6.73
CA MET A 24 26.97 -24.01 8.02
C MET A 24 27.19 -25.08 9.10
N GLU A 25 26.32 -26.08 9.18
CA GLU A 25 26.44 -27.19 10.10
C GLU A 25 27.73 -27.97 9.83
N LYS A 26 28.02 -28.33 8.57
CA LYS A 26 29.24 -29.00 8.16
C LYS A 26 30.51 -28.19 8.48
N VAL A 27 30.51 -26.87 8.22
CA VAL A 27 31.65 -26.00 8.55
C VAL A 27 31.93 -26.00 10.04
N ASN A 28 30.87 -25.91 10.87
CA ASN A 28 31.01 -25.89 12.31
C ASN A 28 31.41 -27.24 12.89
N GLU A 29 31.02 -28.38 12.27
CA GLU A 29 31.45 -29.73 12.63
C GLU A 29 32.92 -29.99 12.35
N LEU A 30 33.51 -29.33 11.37
CA LEU A 30 34.93 -29.45 11.04
C LEU A 30 35.85 -28.91 12.15
N HIS A 31 35.35 -28.13 13.09
CA HIS A 31 36.07 -27.52 14.20
C HIS A 31 37.40 -26.84 13.80
N VAL A 32 37.44 -26.24 12.60
CA VAL A 32 38.63 -25.53 12.11
C VAL A 32 38.80 -24.26 12.92
N LEU A 33 39.97 -24.07 13.50
CA LEU A 33 40.30 -22.91 14.31
C LEU A 33 40.13 -21.59 13.54
N GLY A 34 39.35 -20.69 14.10
CA GLY A 34 39.12 -19.39 13.51
C GLY A 34 38.08 -19.35 12.38
N ILE A 35 37.50 -20.49 11.97
CA ILE A 35 36.42 -20.56 10.97
C ILE A 35 35.15 -21.01 11.68
N VAL A 36 34.15 -20.13 11.66
CA VAL A 36 32.81 -20.38 12.20
C VAL A 36 31.77 -19.79 11.25
N ALA A 37 30.82 -20.63 10.84
CA ALA A 37 29.65 -20.16 10.12
C ALA A 37 28.52 -19.84 11.10
N ALA A 38 27.96 -18.66 10.99
CA ALA A 38 26.90 -18.14 11.88
C ALA A 38 25.72 -17.62 11.12
N GLU A 39 24.51 -17.78 11.67
CA GLU A 39 23.33 -17.08 11.18
C GLU A 39 23.44 -15.60 11.53
N VAL A 40 23.31 -14.74 10.53
CA VAL A 40 23.30 -13.31 10.71
C VAL A 40 22.05 -12.71 10.06
N ARG A 41 21.44 -11.73 10.70
CA ARG A 41 20.40 -10.91 10.08
C ARG A 41 21.10 -9.99 9.08
N LEU A 42 20.95 -10.29 7.81
CA LEU A 42 21.56 -9.46 6.76
C LEU A 42 20.70 -8.25 6.51
N LYS A 43 21.36 -7.09 6.43
CA LYS A 43 20.73 -5.89 5.87
C LYS A 43 20.42 -6.18 4.39
N GLN A 44 19.23 -5.85 3.96
CA GLN A 44 18.88 -5.98 2.54
C GLN A 44 19.83 -5.10 1.71
N THR A 45 20.36 -5.68 0.63
CA THR A 45 21.15 -4.96 -0.37
C THR A 45 20.31 -4.83 -1.63
N GLY A 46 20.20 -3.62 -2.17
CA GLY A 46 19.36 -3.32 -3.33
C GLY A 46 18.17 -2.42 -2.99
N GLU A 47 17.22 -2.32 -3.90
CA GLU A 47 15.97 -1.60 -3.65
C GLU A 47 15.12 -2.33 -2.62
N ILE A 48 14.71 -1.60 -1.59
CA ILE A 48 13.89 -2.13 -0.52
C ILE A 48 12.43 -1.81 -0.83
N ASN A 49 11.57 -2.82 -0.80
CA ASN A 49 10.13 -2.62 -0.90
C ASN A 49 9.61 -1.89 0.33
N HIS A 50 8.88 -0.79 0.13
CA HIS A 50 8.36 0.04 1.23
C HIS A 50 7.41 -0.70 2.17
N LEU A 51 6.61 -1.66 1.65
CA LEU A 51 5.72 -2.44 2.50
C LEU A 51 6.52 -3.37 3.42
N ILE A 52 7.54 -4.05 2.89
CA ILE A 52 8.43 -4.88 3.71
C ILE A 52 9.19 -4.00 4.69
N GLY A 53 9.70 -2.86 4.23
CA GLY A 53 10.45 -1.92 5.05
C GLY A 53 11.91 -2.31 5.27
N ASP A 54 12.60 -1.56 6.10
CA ASP A 54 14.03 -1.68 6.36
C ASP A 54 14.32 -1.92 7.85
N VAL A 55 15.54 -2.41 8.11
CA VAL A 55 16.12 -2.59 9.44
C VAL A 55 17.34 -1.70 9.60
N GLY A 56 17.56 -1.18 10.78
CA GLY A 56 18.70 -0.33 11.06
C GLY A 56 19.15 -0.40 12.52
N GLU A 57 20.42 -0.07 12.76
CA GLU A 57 20.95 0.11 14.10
C GLU A 57 20.54 1.51 14.62
N ASN A 58 19.74 1.56 15.68
CA ASN A 58 19.34 2.79 16.36
C ASN A 58 19.27 2.54 17.87
N GLU A 59 20.36 2.82 18.56
CA GLU A 59 20.48 2.55 20.00
C GLU A 59 19.40 3.29 20.83
N ARG A 60 19.06 4.53 20.45
CA ARG A 60 18.03 5.31 21.16
C ARG A 60 16.65 4.69 21.02
N GLU A 61 16.27 4.29 19.81
CA GLU A 61 14.99 3.65 19.55
C GLU A 61 14.94 2.24 20.13
N PHE A 62 16.04 1.47 20.06
CA PHE A 62 16.18 0.19 20.73
C PHE A 62 15.97 0.32 22.24
N GLN A 63 16.64 1.30 22.89
CA GLN A 63 16.50 1.53 24.32
C GLN A 63 15.06 1.88 24.71
N LYS A 64 14.35 2.65 23.87
CA LYS A 64 12.96 3.04 24.10
C LYS A 64 12.00 1.84 24.00
N ARG A 65 12.19 0.96 22.99
CA ARG A 65 11.30 -0.20 22.75
C ARG A 65 11.68 -1.40 23.62
N TYR A 66 12.96 -1.65 23.79
CA TYR A 66 13.53 -2.91 24.30
C TYR A 66 14.56 -2.73 25.43
N GLY A 67 14.62 -1.58 26.06
CA GLY A 67 15.64 -1.26 27.07
C GLY A 67 15.69 -2.21 28.26
N GLU A 68 14.61 -2.93 28.54
CA GLU A 68 14.52 -3.93 29.59
C GLU A 68 15.10 -5.30 29.19
N LEU A 69 15.29 -5.55 27.88
CA LEU A 69 15.78 -6.81 27.36
C LEU A 69 17.31 -6.90 27.48
N LYS A 70 17.81 -7.32 28.65
CA LYS A 70 19.25 -7.45 28.94
C LYS A 70 20.01 -8.51 28.10
N ARG A 71 19.26 -9.36 27.36
CA ARG A 71 19.82 -10.49 26.60
C ARG A 71 20.24 -10.12 25.17
N ILE A 72 19.88 -8.94 24.70
CA ILE A 72 20.09 -8.50 23.32
C ILE A 72 20.93 -7.22 23.34
N SER A 73 21.91 -7.12 22.44
CA SER A 73 22.76 -5.94 22.30
C SER A 73 21.96 -4.74 21.85
N LYS A 74 22.23 -3.57 22.40
CA LYS A 74 21.68 -2.29 21.95
C LYS A 74 22.03 -1.92 20.50
N GLN A 75 22.99 -2.64 19.90
CA GLN A 75 23.41 -2.51 18.51
C GLN A 75 22.69 -3.51 17.59
N THR A 76 21.74 -4.29 18.12
CA THR A 76 20.94 -5.20 17.30
C THR A 76 20.10 -4.37 16.33
N PRO A 77 20.14 -4.65 15.02
CA PRO A 77 19.27 -3.98 14.06
C PRO A 77 17.79 -4.24 14.39
N ILE A 78 17.01 -3.18 14.40
CA ILE A 78 15.57 -3.21 14.61
C ILE A 78 14.84 -2.74 13.36
N GLY A 79 13.58 -3.12 13.20
CA GLY A 79 12.73 -2.62 12.13
C GLY A 79 12.48 -1.11 12.28
N ILE A 80 12.73 -0.36 11.19
CA ILE A 80 12.61 1.11 11.16
C ILE A 80 11.49 1.59 10.25
N SER A 81 10.96 0.73 9.38
CA SER A 81 9.80 1.01 8.53
C SER A 81 9.10 -0.27 8.12
N GLY A 82 7.90 -0.15 7.56
CA GLY A 82 7.11 -1.23 6.98
C GLY A 82 6.82 -2.39 7.93
N LEU A 83 6.62 -3.57 7.38
CA LEU A 83 6.39 -4.78 8.16
C LEU A 83 7.59 -5.15 9.06
N GLN A 84 8.81 -4.75 8.70
CA GLN A 84 9.96 -4.91 9.59
C GLN A 84 9.78 -4.15 10.91
N GLN A 85 9.15 -2.98 10.86
CA GLN A 85 8.87 -2.17 12.05
C GLN A 85 7.69 -2.70 12.85
N SER A 86 6.57 -3.01 12.19
CA SER A 86 5.36 -3.46 12.89
C SER A 86 5.53 -4.82 13.54
N PHE A 87 6.30 -5.72 12.91
CA PHE A 87 6.57 -7.06 13.41
C PHE A 87 7.90 -7.20 14.15
N ASP A 88 8.57 -6.10 14.46
CA ASP A 88 9.93 -6.12 15.02
C ASP A 88 10.00 -6.90 16.33
N GLU A 89 9.03 -6.76 17.23
CA GLU A 89 8.94 -7.50 18.49
C GLU A 89 8.96 -9.03 18.28
N PHE A 90 8.27 -9.51 17.25
CA PHE A 90 8.23 -10.94 16.92
C PHE A 90 9.50 -11.40 16.19
N LEU A 91 10.13 -10.50 15.42
CA LEU A 91 11.34 -10.79 14.64
C LEU A 91 12.62 -10.73 15.46
N LEU A 92 12.59 -10.14 16.65
CA LEU A 92 13.74 -10.16 17.55
C LEU A 92 14.10 -11.60 17.95
N THR A 93 15.38 -11.88 17.97
CA THR A 93 15.89 -13.19 18.41
C THR A 93 15.84 -13.31 19.94
N ASP A 94 15.67 -14.52 20.45
CA ASP A 94 15.70 -14.82 21.91
C ASP A 94 17.13 -14.85 22.46
N GLY A 95 18.03 -14.05 21.91
CA GLY A 95 19.42 -13.91 22.30
C GLY A 95 20.36 -13.79 21.11
N GLU A 96 21.65 -13.62 21.41
CA GLU A 96 22.69 -13.46 20.41
C GLU A 96 23.47 -14.78 20.17
N ALA A 97 23.76 -15.04 18.91
CA ALA A 97 24.78 -16.02 18.57
C ALA A 97 26.17 -15.44 18.89
N LYS A 98 26.99 -16.18 19.63
CA LYS A 98 28.29 -15.70 20.05
C LYS A 98 29.36 -16.72 19.68
N VAL A 99 30.48 -16.23 19.16
CA VAL A 99 31.73 -16.99 19.03
C VAL A 99 32.61 -16.57 20.20
N LEU A 100 32.89 -17.51 21.11
CA LEU A 100 33.71 -17.31 22.25
C LEU A 100 35.08 -17.97 21.99
N TYR A 101 36.16 -17.21 22.10
CA TYR A 101 37.51 -17.71 22.00
C TYR A 101 38.39 -17.13 23.12
N GLN A 102 39.40 -17.85 23.49
CA GLN A 102 40.36 -17.40 24.50
C GLN A 102 41.36 -16.44 23.86
N VAL A 103 41.65 -15.34 24.58
CA VAL A 103 42.62 -14.33 24.16
C VAL A 103 43.75 -14.25 25.18
N ASP A 104 44.93 -13.87 24.73
CA ASP A 104 46.06 -13.51 25.59
C ASP A 104 45.87 -12.17 26.31
N ARG A 105 46.88 -11.71 27.05
CA ARG A 105 46.84 -10.44 27.76
C ARG A 105 46.76 -9.21 26.84
N GLN A 106 47.17 -9.35 25.58
CA GLN A 106 47.13 -8.33 24.55
C GLN A 106 45.76 -8.32 23.81
N GLY A 107 44.90 -9.34 24.05
CA GLY A 107 43.60 -9.51 23.42
C GLY A 107 43.65 -10.23 22.08
N GLU A 108 44.76 -10.89 21.75
CA GLU A 108 44.93 -11.69 20.55
C GLU A 108 44.46 -13.14 20.77
N PRO A 109 43.82 -13.80 19.78
CA PRO A 109 43.35 -15.19 19.90
C PRO A 109 44.47 -16.15 20.20
N ILE A 110 44.30 -17.01 21.21
CA ILE A 110 45.24 -18.06 21.54
C ILE A 110 45.03 -19.23 20.58
N PHE A 111 45.98 -19.45 19.67
CA PHE A 111 45.95 -20.57 18.74
C PHE A 111 46.04 -21.93 19.49
N GLY A 112 45.32 -22.92 19.00
CA GLY A 112 45.29 -24.26 19.58
C GLY A 112 44.18 -24.50 20.62
N LYS A 113 43.35 -23.48 20.95
CA LYS A 113 42.14 -23.66 21.76
C LYS A 113 40.89 -23.50 20.92
N GLN A 114 39.92 -24.38 21.11
CA GLN A 114 38.67 -24.38 20.35
C GLN A 114 37.86 -23.08 20.58
N ALA A 115 37.46 -22.46 19.50
CA ALA A 115 36.39 -21.44 19.56
C ALA A 115 35.07 -22.14 19.90
N LYS A 116 34.32 -21.56 20.86
CA LYS A 116 33.00 -22.07 21.21
C LYS A 116 31.93 -21.21 20.55
N TYR A 117 31.21 -21.80 19.61
CA TYR A 117 30.00 -21.19 19.07
C TYR A 117 28.82 -21.48 20.00
N THR A 118 28.12 -20.45 20.39
CA THR A 118 26.87 -20.55 21.15
C THR A 118 25.79 -19.81 20.40
N SER A 119 24.71 -20.48 20.07
CA SER A 119 23.49 -19.83 19.54
C SER A 119 22.36 -19.97 20.53
N PRO A 120 21.35 -19.08 20.47
CA PRO A 120 20.14 -19.26 21.24
C PRO A 120 19.55 -20.64 20.94
N GLY A 121 19.39 -21.46 21.98
CA GLY A 121 18.87 -22.81 21.86
C GLY A 121 17.35 -22.92 21.64
N ASN A 122 16.66 -21.80 21.47
CA ASN A 122 15.23 -21.78 21.33
C ASN A 122 14.82 -22.26 19.92
N PRO A 123 14.15 -23.43 19.77
CA PRO A 123 13.75 -23.97 18.48
C PRO A 123 12.61 -23.16 17.81
N PHE A 124 11.96 -22.28 18.54
CA PHE A 124 10.84 -21.47 18.05
C PHE A 124 11.28 -20.18 17.37
N TYR A 125 12.47 -19.65 17.70
CA TYR A 125 12.96 -18.36 17.20
C TYR A 125 14.20 -18.48 16.31
N PRO A 126 14.39 -17.52 15.37
CA PRO A 126 13.50 -16.43 15.01
C PRO A 126 12.25 -16.91 14.28
N VAL A 127 11.14 -16.21 14.45
CA VAL A 127 9.93 -16.47 13.68
C VAL A 127 10.05 -15.96 12.25
N ARG A 128 9.14 -16.41 11.40
CA ARG A 128 8.99 -15.93 10.02
C ARG A 128 7.64 -15.25 9.87
N ILE A 129 7.62 -14.15 9.15
CA ILE A 129 6.39 -13.45 8.78
C ILE A 129 6.02 -13.89 7.35
N GLN A 130 4.89 -14.56 7.21
CA GLN A 130 4.34 -14.95 5.92
C GLN A 130 3.45 -13.83 5.42
N THR A 131 3.92 -13.10 4.41
CA THR A 131 3.18 -12.01 3.78
C THR A 131 2.17 -12.55 2.78
N THR A 132 1.18 -11.71 2.44
CA THR A 132 0.20 -12.00 1.38
C THR A 132 0.73 -11.69 -0.02
N LEU A 133 1.92 -11.11 -0.13
CA LEU A 133 2.52 -10.72 -1.40
C LEU A 133 2.74 -11.92 -2.33
N HIS A 134 2.25 -11.79 -3.56
CA HIS A 134 2.51 -12.75 -4.63
C HIS A 134 3.79 -12.34 -5.36
N LYS A 135 4.84 -13.16 -5.25
CA LYS A 135 6.18 -12.81 -5.70
C LYS A 135 6.24 -12.30 -7.15
N GLU A 136 5.64 -13.02 -8.07
CA GLU A 136 5.67 -12.67 -9.51
C GLU A 136 4.90 -11.37 -9.78
N LEU A 137 3.74 -11.18 -9.12
CA LEU A 137 2.97 -9.94 -9.25
C LEU A 137 3.69 -8.76 -8.63
N GLN A 138 4.40 -8.97 -7.50
CA GLN A 138 5.21 -7.93 -6.88
C GLN A 138 6.38 -7.51 -7.77
N GLN A 139 7.11 -8.48 -8.33
CA GLN A 139 8.19 -8.20 -9.27
C GLN A 139 7.69 -7.44 -10.50
N LYS A 140 6.55 -7.87 -11.05
CA LYS A 140 5.95 -7.19 -12.19
C LYS A 140 5.50 -5.77 -11.85
N ALA A 141 4.96 -5.54 -10.66
CA ALA A 141 4.59 -4.22 -10.18
C ALA A 141 5.81 -3.26 -10.13
N GLU A 142 6.94 -3.74 -9.62
CA GLU A 142 8.19 -2.97 -9.56
C GLU A 142 8.73 -2.69 -10.96
N GLU A 143 8.76 -3.68 -11.85
CA GLU A 143 9.19 -3.54 -13.25
C GLU A 143 8.37 -2.49 -14.02
N VAL A 144 7.04 -2.54 -13.95
CA VAL A 144 6.20 -1.61 -14.71
C VAL A 144 6.26 -0.18 -14.16
N ILE A 145 6.45 -0.01 -12.86
CA ILE A 145 6.65 1.29 -12.23
C ILE A 145 7.99 1.90 -12.68
N GLU A 146 9.06 1.09 -12.72
CA GLU A 146 10.38 1.50 -13.15
C GLU A 146 10.40 1.82 -14.66
N ALA A 147 9.88 0.91 -15.48
CA ALA A 147 9.84 1.07 -16.96
C ALA A 147 9.06 2.31 -17.40
N ASN A 148 8.06 2.73 -16.63
CA ASN A 148 7.30 3.96 -16.87
C ASN A 148 7.88 5.19 -16.15
N GLU A 149 9.05 5.05 -15.52
CA GLU A 149 9.77 6.15 -14.85
C GLU A 149 8.89 6.96 -13.87
N ILE A 150 8.11 6.28 -13.03
CA ILE A 150 7.37 6.94 -11.96
C ILE A 150 8.36 7.52 -10.96
N LYS A 151 8.31 8.84 -10.75
CA LYS A 151 9.20 9.51 -9.78
C LYS A 151 8.60 9.55 -8.39
N LYS A 152 7.27 9.69 -8.30
CA LYS A 152 6.52 9.69 -7.03
C LYS A 152 5.15 9.06 -7.27
N GLY A 153 4.78 8.11 -6.43
CA GLY A 153 3.52 7.35 -6.59
C GLY A 153 3.76 5.86 -6.62
N GLY A 154 2.96 5.13 -7.39
CA GLY A 154 3.10 3.67 -7.48
C GLY A 154 1.79 2.95 -7.75
N LEU A 155 1.70 1.72 -7.28
CA LEU A 155 0.49 0.92 -7.39
C LEU A 155 0.25 0.03 -6.16
N VAL A 156 -1.01 -0.34 -5.96
CA VAL A 156 -1.43 -1.37 -5.01
C VAL A 156 -2.47 -2.28 -5.66
N LEU A 157 -2.27 -3.58 -5.53
CA LEU A 157 -3.12 -4.65 -6.03
C LEU A 157 -3.65 -5.48 -4.87
N LEU A 158 -4.97 -5.60 -4.77
CA LEU A 158 -5.67 -6.42 -3.79
C LEU A 158 -6.37 -7.61 -4.44
N ASP A 159 -6.40 -8.74 -3.75
CA ASP A 159 -7.38 -9.80 -4.00
C ASP A 159 -8.76 -9.34 -3.52
N VAL A 160 -9.78 -9.43 -4.39
CA VAL A 160 -11.13 -8.96 -4.04
C VAL A 160 -11.79 -9.85 -3.00
N LYS A 161 -11.52 -11.15 -3.00
CA LYS A 161 -12.19 -12.11 -2.11
C LYS A 161 -11.62 -12.07 -0.68
N THR A 162 -10.29 -12.08 -0.56
CA THR A 162 -9.60 -12.17 0.74
C THR A 162 -9.21 -10.80 1.30
N ASN A 163 -9.25 -9.76 0.48
CA ASN A 163 -8.79 -8.40 0.76
C ASN A 163 -7.30 -8.32 1.13
N GLU A 164 -6.50 -9.21 0.57
CA GLU A 164 -5.06 -9.31 0.77
C GLU A 164 -4.30 -8.47 -0.24
N ILE A 165 -3.19 -7.87 0.21
CA ILE A 165 -2.27 -7.17 -0.68
C ILE A 165 -1.46 -8.21 -1.45
N LEU A 166 -1.68 -8.30 -2.76
CA LEU A 166 -0.92 -9.18 -3.65
C LEU A 166 0.36 -8.51 -4.17
N ALA A 167 0.32 -7.19 -4.37
CA ALA A 167 1.48 -6.38 -4.73
C ALA A 167 1.31 -4.94 -4.27
N MET A 168 2.42 -4.33 -3.87
CA MET A 168 2.50 -2.90 -3.54
C MET A 168 3.88 -2.35 -3.91
N ALA A 169 3.92 -1.40 -4.83
CA ALA A 169 5.15 -0.71 -5.24
C ALA A 169 4.99 0.80 -5.04
N SER A 170 6.01 1.44 -4.47
CA SER A 170 6.03 2.86 -4.14
C SER A 170 7.33 3.53 -4.61
N LYS A 171 7.24 4.76 -5.10
CA LYS A 171 8.38 5.62 -5.47
C LYS A 171 8.27 6.96 -4.72
N PRO A 172 9.42 7.63 -4.40
CA PRO A 172 10.78 7.23 -4.75
C PRO A 172 11.22 5.97 -4.00
N SER A 173 12.13 5.18 -4.62
CA SER A 173 12.69 3.98 -4.01
C SER A 173 13.43 4.31 -2.72
N LEU A 174 13.39 3.39 -1.74
CA LEU A 174 14.20 3.50 -0.52
C LEU A 174 15.69 3.39 -0.90
N GLN A 175 16.41 4.51 -0.78
CA GLN A 175 17.85 4.56 -1.01
C GLN A 175 18.58 4.69 0.32
N VAL A 176 19.30 3.64 0.70
CA VAL A 176 19.99 3.51 1.99
C VAL A 176 21.27 4.37 2.12
N ARG A 177 21.71 5.04 1.06
CA ARG A 177 23.05 5.67 0.99
C ARG A 177 23.12 7.15 1.37
N ASP A 178 21.99 7.86 1.46
CA ASP A 178 21.98 9.30 1.76
C ASP A 178 21.03 9.58 2.93
N GLU A 179 21.58 9.99 4.07
CA GLU A 179 20.80 10.27 5.29
C GLU A 179 19.74 11.38 5.10
N ASN A 180 19.97 12.32 4.19
CA ASN A 180 19.02 13.40 3.91
C ASN A 180 17.89 12.93 2.98
N LEU A 181 18.20 12.09 2.00
CA LEU A 181 17.22 11.43 1.13
C LEU A 181 16.44 10.33 1.87
N TYR A 182 17.08 9.65 2.81
CA TYR A 182 16.50 8.53 3.56
C TYR A 182 15.19 8.91 4.26
N LYS A 183 15.11 10.05 4.92
CA LYS A 183 13.88 10.49 5.60
C LYS A 183 12.71 10.76 4.65
N THR A 184 13.01 11.26 3.44
CA THR A 184 11.98 11.58 2.43
C THR A 184 11.56 10.37 1.60
N THR A 185 12.40 9.32 1.54
CA THR A 185 12.14 8.10 0.80
C THR A 185 11.49 6.99 1.63
N LEU A 186 11.49 7.12 2.97
CA LEU A 186 10.84 6.15 3.87
C LEU A 186 9.32 6.12 3.73
N GLU A 187 8.70 7.18 3.23
CA GLU A 187 7.25 7.29 3.16
C GLU A 187 6.68 6.43 2.03
N ASN A 188 5.91 5.41 2.39
CA ASN A 188 5.15 4.62 1.44
C ASN A 188 3.98 5.44 0.88
N GLN A 189 4.09 5.85 -0.39
CA GLN A 189 3.07 6.68 -1.03
C GLN A 189 1.72 5.96 -1.17
N MET A 190 1.71 4.62 -1.09
CA MET A 190 0.47 3.84 -1.14
C MET A 190 -0.31 3.89 0.17
N LEU A 191 0.37 4.17 1.29
CA LEU A 191 -0.21 4.32 2.62
C LEU A 191 -0.45 5.79 3.01
N THR A 192 0.04 6.73 2.19
CA THR A 192 -0.06 8.17 2.43
C THR A 192 -1.24 8.76 1.67
N PRO A 193 -2.08 9.62 2.31
CA PRO A 193 -3.23 10.23 1.66
C PRO A 193 -2.84 11.33 0.66
N HIS A 194 -3.44 11.27 -0.52
CA HIS A 194 -3.26 12.23 -1.60
C HIS A 194 -4.60 12.77 -2.10
N PHE A 195 -4.59 13.84 -2.88
CA PHE A 195 -5.78 14.30 -3.58
C PHE A 195 -6.25 13.25 -4.59
N PRO A 196 -7.45 12.66 -4.44
CA PRO A 196 -7.92 11.62 -5.34
C PRO A 196 -8.51 12.16 -6.64
N GLY A 197 -8.86 13.45 -6.67
CA GLY A 197 -9.56 14.05 -7.77
C GLY A 197 -10.83 13.28 -8.13
N SER A 198 -11.11 13.12 -9.40
CA SER A 198 -12.36 12.53 -9.89
C SER A 198 -12.62 11.07 -9.47
N VAL A 199 -11.68 10.38 -8.83
CA VAL A 199 -11.99 9.07 -8.21
C VAL A 199 -13.00 9.24 -7.07
N PHE A 200 -12.95 10.37 -6.34
CA PHE A 200 -13.87 10.68 -5.26
C PHE A 200 -15.34 10.83 -5.72
N LYS A 201 -15.57 11.09 -7.01
CA LYS A 201 -16.93 11.10 -7.57
C LYS A 201 -17.67 9.77 -7.39
N THR A 202 -16.95 8.68 -7.16
CA THR A 202 -17.55 7.39 -6.79
C THR A 202 -18.28 7.47 -5.44
N VAL A 203 -17.73 8.20 -4.48
CA VAL A 203 -18.37 8.46 -3.17
C VAL A 203 -19.65 9.28 -3.34
N VAL A 204 -19.56 10.36 -4.11
CA VAL A 204 -20.74 11.21 -4.39
C VAL A 204 -21.82 10.43 -5.14
N ALA A 205 -21.42 9.60 -6.12
CA ALA A 205 -22.34 8.73 -6.85
C ALA A 205 -23.05 7.73 -5.92
N ALA A 206 -22.30 7.11 -4.99
CA ALA A 206 -22.88 6.22 -3.99
C ALA A 206 -23.96 6.92 -3.16
N ALA A 207 -23.66 8.14 -2.67
CA ALA A 207 -24.60 8.94 -1.90
C ALA A 207 -25.85 9.30 -2.70
N VAL A 208 -25.68 9.75 -3.93
CA VAL A 208 -26.78 10.14 -4.83
C VAL A 208 -27.73 8.98 -5.12
N ILE A 209 -27.19 7.80 -5.38
CA ILE A 209 -27.95 6.60 -5.71
C ILE A 209 -28.68 6.07 -4.46
N ASP A 210 -27.94 5.89 -3.36
CA ASP A 210 -28.45 5.31 -2.13
C ASP A 210 -29.55 6.19 -1.47
N GLN A 211 -29.39 7.53 -1.55
CA GLN A 211 -30.40 8.49 -1.10
C GLN A 211 -31.55 8.70 -2.11
N LYS A 212 -31.56 7.96 -3.22
CA LYS A 212 -32.60 8.04 -4.25
C LYS A 212 -32.84 9.47 -4.74
N VAL A 213 -31.77 10.24 -4.96
CA VAL A 213 -31.87 11.56 -5.56
C VAL A 213 -32.54 11.41 -6.93
N ASN A 214 -33.57 12.24 -7.20
CA ASN A 214 -34.29 12.14 -8.46
C ASN A 214 -33.40 12.54 -9.65
N LEU A 215 -33.01 11.54 -10.41
CA LEU A 215 -32.18 11.67 -11.63
C LEU A 215 -32.98 11.40 -12.92
N PHE A 216 -34.28 11.12 -12.80
CA PHE A 216 -35.12 10.81 -13.94
C PHE A 216 -35.21 12.04 -14.87
N ASN A 217 -34.85 11.83 -16.13
CA ASN A 217 -34.76 12.89 -17.15
C ASN A 217 -33.90 14.13 -16.80
N ARG A 218 -33.09 14.04 -15.71
CA ARG A 218 -32.20 15.12 -15.32
C ARG A 218 -30.93 15.12 -16.18
N THR A 219 -30.60 16.28 -16.69
CA THR A 219 -29.42 16.53 -17.49
C THR A 219 -28.58 17.66 -16.89
N PHE A 220 -27.30 17.68 -17.19
CA PHE A 220 -26.32 18.62 -16.67
C PHE A 220 -25.57 19.29 -17.83
N ASN A 221 -25.43 20.60 -17.80
CA ASN A 221 -24.62 21.31 -18.79
C ASN A 221 -23.11 21.18 -18.45
N CYS A 222 -22.48 20.21 -19.05
CA CYS A 222 -21.05 19.91 -18.83
C CYS A 222 -20.08 20.74 -19.69
N ASN A 223 -20.56 21.79 -20.35
CA ASN A 223 -19.70 22.86 -20.93
C ASN A 223 -19.36 23.95 -19.91
N LYS A 224 -19.94 23.86 -18.72
CA LYS A 224 -19.65 24.74 -17.60
C LYS A 224 -18.58 24.12 -16.69
N ASP A 225 -17.80 24.98 -16.06
CA ASP A 225 -16.88 24.57 -15.00
C ASP A 225 -17.64 24.06 -13.76
N LEU A 226 -16.90 23.70 -12.71
CA LEU A 226 -17.48 23.20 -11.46
C LEU A 226 -18.35 24.25 -10.73
N TYR A 227 -18.09 25.54 -10.94
CA TYR A 227 -18.85 26.66 -10.34
C TYR A 227 -20.07 27.10 -11.16
N GLY A 228 -20.21 26.58 -12.37
CA GLY A 228 -21.31 26.89 -13.27
C GLY A 228 -21.03 28.08 -14.23
N GLU A 229 -19.78 28.49 -14.33
CA GLU A 229 -19.31 29.46 -15.31
C GLU A 229 -19.00 28.77 -16.65
N ASN A 230 -19.08 29.54 -17.75
CA ASN A 230 -18.76 28.98 -19.06
C ASN A 230 -17.26 28.72 -19.18
N ASP A 231 -16.89 27.49 -19.52
CA ASP A 231 -15.50 27.09 -19.76
C ASP A 231 -15.31 26.79 -21.26
N PRO A 232 -14.65 27.69 -22.01
CA PRO A 232 -14.46 27.51 -23.44
C PRO A 232 -13.55 26.33 -23.79
N GLN A 233 -12.78 25.81 -22.84
CA GLN A 233 -11.91 24.65 -23.01
C GLN A 233 -12.65 23.31 -22.84
N VAL A 234 -13.85 23.33 -22.23
CA VAL A 234 -14.64 22.13 -21.96
C VAL A 234 -15.80 22.05 -22.95
N ARG A 235 -15.82 21.02 -23.79
CA ARG A 235 -16.87 20.76 -24.78
C ARG A 235 -17.44 19.36 -24.61
N MET A 236 -18.21 19.18 -23.52
CA MET A 236 -18.86 17.88 -23.24
C MET A 236 -20.33 17.86 -23.64
N GLY A 237 -20.97 19.03 -23.78
CA GLY A 237 -22.42 19.15 -24.05
C GLY A 237 -23.26 18.93 -22.80
N THR A 238 -24.54 18.63 -23.05
CA THR A 238 -25.51 18.30 -22.00
C THR A 238 -25.53 16.77 -21.83
N LEU A 239 -25.32 16.30 -20.60
CA LEU A 239 -25.15 14.88 -20.27
C LEU A 239 -26.15 14.46 -19.18
N ASN A 240 -26.64 13.22 -19.25
CA ASN A 240 -27.32 12.58 -18.13
C ASN A 240 -26.31 12.12 -17.06
N PHE A 241 -26.79 11.60 -15.94
CA PHE A 241 -25.93 11.19 -14.83
C PHE A 241 -24.91 10.08 -15.20
N LYS A 242 -25.35 9.03 -15.92
CA LYS A 242 -24.48 7.92 -16.33
C LYS A 242 -23.38 8.40 -17.31
N GLU A 243 -23.71 9.28 -18.23
CA GLU A 243 -22.75 9.89 -19.15
C GLU A 243 -21.80 10.84 -18.41
N SER A 244 -22.31 11.62 -17.47
CA SER A 244 -21.53 12.53 -16.63
C SER A 244 -20.48 11.78 -15.81
N PHE A 245 -20.85 10.64 -15.23
CA PHE A 245 -19.89 9.79 -14.50
C PHE A 245 -18.82 9.23 -15.43
N ALA A 246 -19.22 8.66 -16.57
CA ALA A 246 -18.31 8.05 -17.54
C ALA A 246 -17.29 9.06 -18.11
N ARG A 247 -17.75 10.28 -18.42
CA ARG A 247 -16.93 11.37 -18.95
C ARG A 247 -16.31 12.26 -17.86
N SER A 248 -16.60 11.95 -16.60
CA SER A 248 -16.05 12.67 -15.44
C SER A 248 -16.42 14.16 -15.37
N CYS A 249 -17.66 14.53 -15.71
CA CYS A 249 -18.14 15.91 -15.67
C CYS A 249 -18.05 16.52 -14.26
N ASN A 250 -17.31 17.61 -14.09
CA ASN A 250 -17.16 18.27 -12.79
C ASN A 250 -18.45 18.94 -12.36
N ARG A 251 -19.15 19.60 -13.29
CA ARG A 251 -20.38 20.32 -13.01
C ARG A 251 -21.46 19.46 -12.38
N THR A 252 -21.68 18.25 -12.90
CA THR A 252 -22.66 17.30 -12.37
C THR A 252 -22.39 16.99 -10.90
N PHE A 253 -21.15 16.68 -10.56
CA PHE A 253 -20.78 16.26 -9.20
C PHE A 253 -20.70 17.42 -8.22
N SER A 254 -20.36 18.62 -8.66
CA SER A 254 -20.44 19.82 -7.84
C SER A 254 -21.88 20.19 -7.47
N GLU A 255 -22.82 20.13 -8.43
CA GLU A 255 -24.24 20.35 -8.17
C GLU A 255 -24.81 19.30 -7.19
N LEU A 256 -24.60 18.02 -7.48
CA LEU A 256 -25.08 16.93 -6.64
C LEU A 256 -24.46 16.95 -5.25
N GLY A 257 -23.18 17.29 -5.13
CA GLY A 257 -22.51 17.46 -3.84
C GLY A 257 -23.14 18.57 -3.00
N ASN A 258 -23.46 19.72 -3.60
CA ASN A 258 -24.18 20.81 -2.92
C ASN A 258 -25.58 20.36 -2.45
N GLU A 259 -26.34 19.65 -3.29
CA GLU A 259 -27.66 19.14 -2.92
C GLU A 259 -27.61 18.14 -1.76
N LEU A 260 -26.62 17.26 -1.76
CA LEU A 260 -26.42 16.28 -0.69
C LEU A 260 -26.09 16.97 0.63
N LEU A 261 -25.11 17.90 0.65
CA LEU A 261 -24.67 18.58 1.86
C LEU A 261 -25.69 19.62 2.39
N GLN A 262 -26.63 20.07 1.57
CA GLN A 262 -27.76 20.86 2.07
C GLN A 262 -28.72 20.05 2.94
N LYS A 263 -28.81 18.72 2.69
CA LYS A 263 -29.67 17.80 3.44
C LYS A 263 -28.94 17.21 4.64
N ASP A 264 -27.68 16.82 4.46
CA ASP A 264 -26.86 16.19 5.49
C ASP A 264 -25.39 16.63 5.36
N LYS A 265 -24.89 17.34 6.36
CA LYS A 265 -23.51 17.87 6.39
C LYS A 265 -22.44 16.78 6.58
N THR A 266 -22.83 15.57 6.94
CA THR A 266 -21.93 14.42 7.19
C THR A 266 -21.99 13.38 6.06
N VAL A 267 -22.73 13.67 5.00
CA VAL A 267 -23.02 12.70 3.94
C VAL A 267 -21.75 12.13 3.29
N LEU A 268 -20.76 12.95 3.01
CA LEU A 268 -19.54 12.48 2.33
C LEU A 268 -18.73 11.54 3.22
N GLU A 269 -18.58 11.87 4.49
CA GLU A 269 -17.92 11.00 5.50
C GLU A 269 -18.67 9.68 5.65
N THR A 270 -19.99 9.74 5.72
CA THR A 270 -20.86 8.55 5.81
C THR A 270 -20.64 7.61 4.62
N TYR A 271 -20.55 8.14 3.40
CA TYR A 271 -20.39 7.30 2.21
C TYR A 271 -18.92 6.89 1.95
N VAL A 272 -17.94 7.66 2.40
CA VAL A 272 -16.54 7.19 2.45
C VAL A 272 -16.44 5.98 3.37
N ALA A 273 -17.04 6.04 4.55
CA ALA A 273 -17.09 4.92 5.49
C ALA A 273 -17.90 3.73 4.95
N ALA A 274 -19.05 4.00 4.29
CA ALA A 274 -19.87 2.95 3.68
C ALA A 274 -19.15 2.22 2.54
N LEU A 275 -18.19 2.85 1.91
CA LEU A 275 -17.32 2.28 0.87
C LEU A 275 -16.01 1.69 1.42
N GLY A 276 -15.80 1.67 2.74
CA GLY A 276 -14.62 1.10 3.36
C GLY A 276 -13.33 1.89 3.10
N ALA A 277 -13.43 3.21 2.91
CA ALA A 277 -12.29 4.09 2.60
C ALA A 277 -12.05 5.19 3.65
N ASN A 278 -12.63 5.06 4.84
CA ASN A 278 -12.42 5.96 5.96
C ASN A 278 -11.21 5.54 6.80
N GLU A 279 -10.60 6.49 7.50
CA GLU A 279 -9.49 6.22 8.42
C GLU A 279 -8.43 5.28 7.84
N LYS A 280 -7.84 4.43 8.71
CA LYS A 280 -6.96 3.34 8.33
C LYS A 280 -7.78 2.12 7.91
N VAL A 281 -7.42 1.48 6.81
CA VAL A 281 -8.12 0.31 6.27
C VAL A 281 -7.36 -0.99 6.48
N GLY A 282 -6.11 -0.90 6.93
CA GLY A 282 -5.26 -2.05 7.25
C GLY A 282 -5.75 -2.83 8.45
N TRP A 283 -5.43 -4.12 8.48
CA TRP A 283 -5.78 -5.04 9.56
C TRP A 283 -5.28 -4.54 10.92
N LYS A 284 -6.16 -4.54 11.91
CA LYS A 284 -5.88 -4.19 13.30
C LYS A 284 -6.59 -5.13 14.25
N GLY A 285 -5.97 -5.44 15.38
CA GLY A 285 -6.53 -6.34 16.36
C GLY A 285 -5.58 -6.64 17.50
N SER A 286 -5.86 -7.70 18.26
CA SER A 286 -4.99 -8.17 19.33
C SER A 286 -4.10 -9.29 18.82
N VAL A 287 -2.80 -9.18 19.04
CA VAL A 287 -1.83 -10.23 18.76
C VAL A 287 -1.04 -10.48 20.03
N PHE A 288 -1.28 -11.63 20.65
CA PHE A 288 -0.64 -12.02 21.91
C PHE A 288 -0.79 -10.98 23.03
N HIS A 289 0.29 -10.29 23.40
CA HIS A 289 0.31 -9.26 24.45
C HIS A 289 0.11 -7.85 23.92
N THR A 290 -0.08 -7.69 22.60
CA THR A 290 -0.25 -6.40 21.94
C THR A 290 -1.72 -6.20 21.55
N PRO A 291 -2.52 -5.50 22.37
CA PRO A 291 -3.99 -5.42 22.19
C PRO A 291 -4.39 -4.52 21.00
N HIS A 292 -3.53 -3.62 20.57
CA HIS A 292 -3.77 -2.65 19.49
C HIS A 292 -2.73 -2.79 18.39
N PHE A 293 -2.50 -4.01 17.93
CA PHE A 293 -1.56 -4.28 16.87
C PHE A 293 -2.13 -3.83 15.52
N GLU A 294 -1.31 -3.14 14.73
CA GLU A 294 -1.58 -2.74 13.35
C GLU A 294 -0.53 -3.37 12.44
N GLN A 295 -0.94 -4.06 11.38
CA GLN A 295 0.02 -4.63 10.42
C GLN A 295 0.82 -3.55 9.69
N MET A 296 0.19 -2.39 9.42
CA MET A 296 0.78 -1.25 8.69
C MET A 296 0.64 0.03 9.52
N PRO A 297 1.48 0.25 10.53
CA PRO A 297 1.35 1.37 11.46
C PRO A 297 1.56 2.74 10.81
N GLU A 298 2.31 2.80 9.69
CA GLU A 298 2.57 4.02 8.93
C GLU A 298 1.36 4.47 8.10
N GLU A 299 0.33 3.64 7.94
CA GLU A 299 -0.87 4.02 7.24
C GLU A 299 -1.51 5.24 7.89
N LYS A 300 -1.84 6.22 7.07
CA LYS A 300 -2.52 7.45 7.49
C LYS A 300 -3.98 7.42 7.06
N GLY A 301 -4.83 7.93 7.94
CA GLY A 301 -6.27 7.96 7.70
C GLY A 301 -6.70 8.96 6.62
N THR A 302 -7.93 8.80 6.16
CA THR A 302 -8.60 9.68 5.19
C THR A 302 -9.02 11.00 5.83
N THR A 303 -8.85 12.09 5.07
CA THR A 303 -9.37 13.42 5.43
C THR A 303 -10.31 13.90 4.33
N ILE A 304 -11.48 14.40 4.70
CA ILE A 304 -12.46 14.98 3.75
C ILE A 304 -12.51 16.49 3.90
N TRP A 305 -12.53 16.96 5.13
CA TRP A 305 -12.57 18.38 5.48
C TRP A 305 -11.38 18.78 6.32
N GLY A 306 -10.63 19.78 5.88
CA GLY A 306 -9.55 20.39 6.68
C GLY A 306 -10.08 21.32 7.78
N ASN A 307 -11.29 21.88 7.56
CA ASN A 307 -12.04 22.67 8.52
C ASN A 307 -13.53 22.40 8.32
N GLU A 308 -14.25 22.15 9.41
CA GLU A 308 -15.70 21.91 9.43
C GLU A 308 -16.52 23.07 8.82
N GLU A 309 -16.05 24.31 8.95
CA GLU A 309 -16.68 25.49 8.34
C GLU A 309 -16.77 25.40 6.81
N ASN A 310 -15.86 24.65 6.17
CA ASN A 310 -15.88 24.45 4.73
C ASN A 310 -17.16 23.78 4.23
N LYS A 311 -17.84 23.02 5.09
CA LYS A 311 -19.16 22.40 4.80
C LYS A 311 -20.27 23.43 4.53
N ASN A 312 -20.08 24.68 4.94
CA ASN A 312 -21.02 25.78 4.72
C ASN A 312 -20.65 26.65 3.51
N SER A 313 -19.46 26.47 2.97
CA SER A 313 -18.98 27.20 1.79
C SER A 313 -19.35 26.45 0.51
N LYS A 314 -20.24 27.01 -0.32
CA LYS A 314 -20.61 26.41 -1.60
C LYS A 314 -19.39 26.06 -2.46
N LYS A 315 -18.41 26.98 -2.57
CA LYS A 315 -17.20 26.75 -3.37
C LYS A 315 -16.33 25.62 -2.80
N ALA A 316 -16.22 25.53 -1.46
CA ALA A 316 -15.48 24.43 -0.84
C ALA A 316 -16.17 23.09 -1.07
N VAL A 317 -17.49 23.02 -0.93
CA VAL A 317 -18.29 21.82 -1.21
C VAL A 317 -18.14 21.38 -2.66
N GLU A 318 -18.22 22.29 -3.62
CA GLU A 318 -18.06 22.02 -5.05
C GLU A 318 -16.69 21.42 -5.37
N GLN A 319 -15.63 21.92 -4.75
CA GLN A 319 -14.27 21.36 -4.89
C GLN A 319 -14.13 20.00 -4.20
N THR A 320 -14.68 19.87 -2.99
CA THR A 320 -14.64 18.61 -2.22
C THR A 320 -15.37 17.48 -2.96
N ALA A 321 -16.55 17.77 -3.54
CA ALA A 321 -17.33 16.79 -4.29
C ALA A 321 -16.63 16.23 -5.53
N ILE A 322 -15.60 16.89 -6.03
CA ILE A 322 -14.76 16.39 -7.12
C ILE A 322 -13.38 15.86 -6.67
N GLY A 323 -13.19 15.71 -5.35
CA GLY A 323 -11.96 15.16 -4.77
C GLY A 323 -10.78 16.12 -4.73
N GLN A 324 -11.07 17.42 -4.60
CA GLN A 324 -10.10 18.51 -4.46
C GLN A 324 -10.20 19.13 -3.06
N LYS A 325 -9.67 20.34 -2.90
CA LYS A 325 -9.69 21.11 -1.66
C LYS A 325 -8.95 20.38 -0.54
N ASP A 326 -9.67 19.83 0.42
CA ASP A 326 -9.09 19.19 1.61
C ASP A 326 -9.08 17.66 1.53
N VAL A 327 -9.76 17.07 0.52
CA VAL A 327 -9.87 15.61 0.39
C VAL A 327 -8.49 14.96 0.22
N ARG A 328 -8.20 14.03 1.12
CA ARG A 328 -7.00 13.21 1.08
C ARG A 328 -7.37 11.77 1.38
N ILE A 329 -7.02 10.86 0.49
CA ILE A 329 -7.29 9.43 0.62
C ILE A 329 -6.04 8.67 0.15
N SER A 330 -5.62 7.64 0.89
CA SER A 330 -4.49 6.81 0.47
C SER A 330 -4.86 5.92 -0.72
N PRO A 331 -3.91 5.58 -1.60
CA PRO A 331 -4.15 4.61 -2.67
C PRO A 331 -4.66 3.27 -2.15
N LEU A 332 -4.21 2.82 -0.97
CA LEU A 332 -4.70 1.60 -0.33
C LEU A 332 -6.19 1.72 0.03
N ALA A 333 -6.62 2.84 0.62
CA ALA A 333 -8.04 3.06 0.95
C ALA A 333 -8.91 3.14 -0.31
N ILE A 334 -8.40 3.73 -1.40
CA ILE A 334 -9.10 3.72 -2.71
C ILE A 334 -9.16 2.29 -3.29
N ALA A 335 -8.11 1.47 -3.15
CA ALA A 335 -8.15 0.08 -3.58
C ALA A 335 -9.17 -0.72 -2.78
N ASN A 336 -9.24 -0.50 -1.45
CA ASN A 336 -10.25 -1.11 -0.60
C ASN A 336 -11.68 -0.69 -0.99
N MET A 337 -11.88 0.58 -1.35
CA MET A 337 -13.16 1.07 -1.89
C MET A 337 -13.55 0.31 -3.17
N MET A 338 -12.62 0.12 -4.10
CA MET A 338 -12.89 -0.63 -5.34
C MET A 338 -13.16 -2.11 -5.05
N ALA A 339 -12.42 -2.73 -4.13
CA ALA A 339 -12.64 -4.10 -3.68
C ALA A 339 -14.01 -4.25 -2.99
N THR A 340 -14.41 -3.30 -2.15
CA THR A 340 -15.74 -3.26 -1.50
C THR A 340 -16.86 -3.22 -2.53
N ILE A 341 -16.76 -2.35 -3.54
CA ILE A 341 -17.76 -2.30 -4.63
C ILE A 341 -17.77 -3.61 -5.41
N ALA A 342 -16.61 -4.17 -5.71
CA ALA A 342 -16.46 -5.43 -6.43
C ALA A 342 -17.07 -6.62 -5.65
N ARG A 343 -16.96 -6.64 -4.30
CA ARG A 343 -17.56 -7.62 -3.36
C ARG A 343 -19.03 -7.36 -3.03
N ASN A 344 -19.76 -6.64 -3.86
CA ASN A 344 -21.17 -6.32 -3.64
C ASN A 344 -21.45 -5.53 -2.34
N GLY A 345 -20.50 -4.72 -1.90
CA GLY A 345 -20.64 -3.82 -0.75
C GLY A 345 -20.10 -4.37 0.57
N GLU A 346 -19.59 -5.59 0.58
CA GLU A 346 -18.96 -6.17 1.77
C GLU A 346 -17.62 -5.47 2.06
N LYS A 347 -17.51 -4.82 3.20
CA LYS A 347 -16.32 -4.09 3.64
C LYS A 347 -15.44 -4.99 4.48
N MET A 348 -14.14 -5.00 4.18
CA MET A 348 -13.15 -5.78 4.93
C MET A 348 -11.92 -4.93 5.23
N GLU A 349 -11.20 -5.29 6.30
CA GLU A 349 -9.84 -4.80 6.53
C GLU A 349 -8.87 -5.41 5.53
N VAL A 350 -7.83 -4.63 5.17
CA VAL A 350 -6.81 -5.06 4.22
C VAL A 350 -5.68 -5.77 4.96
N LYS A 351 -5.31 -6.96 4.52
CA LYS A 351 -4.21 -7.75 5.09
C LYS A 351 -2.95 -7.65 4.24
N ALA A 352 -1.81 -7.47 4.90
CA ALA A 352 -0.47 -7.55 4.32
C ALA A 352 0.28 -8.82 4.75
N VAL A 353 -0.17 -9.43 5.85
CA VAL A 353 0.42 -10.63 6.46
C VAL A 353 -0.67 -11.66 6.70
N GLU A 354 -0.39 -12.90 6.29
CA GLU A 354 -1.26 -14.05 6.49
C GLU A 354 -1.06 -14.64 7.89
N LYS A 355 0.21 -14.87 8.27
CA LYS A 355 0.54 -15.48 9.57
C LYS A 355 1.98 -15.24 10.02
N ILE A 356 2.17 -15.45 11.32
CA ILE A 356 3.48 -15.56 11.95
C ILE A 356 3.75 -17.05 12.18
N VAL A 357 4.92 -17.51 11.77
CA VAL A 357 5.29 -18.94 11.82
C VAL A 357 6.59 -19.12 12.64
N TYR A 358 6.58 -20.04 13.56
CA TYR A 358 7.79 -20.41 14.30
C TYR A 358 8.88 -20.99 13.40
N LYS A 359 10.13 -20.97 13.85
CA LYS A 359 11.28 -21.53 13.14
C LYS A 359 11.07 -23.01 12.77
N ASN A 360 10.40 -23.79 13.60
CA ASN A 360 10.08 -25.20 13.39
C ASN A 360 8.91 -25.44 12.41
N GLY A 361 8.27 -24.39 11.91
CA GLY A 361 7.16 -24.47 10.95
C GLY A 361 5.77 -24.49 11.56
N ALA A 362 5.62 -24.53 12.90
CA ALA A 362 4.30 -24.40 13.53
C ALA A 362 3.78 -22.97 13.44
N ASP A 363 2.48 -22.81 13.31
CA ASP A 363 1.85 -21.49 13.29
C ASP A 363 1.90 -20.87 14.70
N PHE A 364 2.41 -19.62 14.77
CA PHE A 364 2.38 -18.82 15.99
C PHE A 364 1.07 -18.03 16.08
N PHE A 365 0.67 -17.37 14.98
CA PHE A 365 -0.55 -16.59 14.89
C PHE A 365 -1.03 -16.50 13.43
N THR A 366 -2.34 -16.65 13.21
CA THR A 366 -2.97 -16.49 11.90
C THR A 366 -3.86 -15.25 11.93
N PHE A 367 -3.71 -14.39 10.94
CA PHE A 367 -4.50 -13.16 10.82
C PHE A 367 -5.80 -13.44 10.09
N GLU A 368 -6.88 -13.59 10.84
CA GLU A 368 -8.22 -13.78 10.28
C GLU A 368 -8.71 -12.52 9.57
N SER A 369 -9.58 -12.69 8.58
CA SER A 369 -10.20 -11.57 7.88
C SER A 369 -11.26 -10.91 8.75
N HIS A 370 -11.20 -9.59 8.87
CA HIS A 370 -12.17 -8.80 9.63
C HIS A 370 -13.10 -8.04 8.68
N THR A 371 -14.41 -8.12 8.91
CA THR A 371 -15.39 -7.24 8.26
C THR A 371 -15.45 -5.91 9.01
N LEU A 372 -15.52 -4.80 8.25
CA LEU A 372 -15.69 -3.47 8.80
C LEU A 372 -17.18 -3.21 9.12
N ASN A 373 -17.45 -2.73 10.32
CA ASN A 373 -18.80 -2.37 10.78
C ASN A 373 -19.30 -1.06 10.14
N GLY A 374 -20.54 -0.67 10.49
CA GLY A 374 -21.18 0.59 10.10
C GLY A 374 -22.11 0.47 8.90
N LYS A 375 -22.45 1.61 8.29
CA LYS A 375 -23.39 1.67 7.16
C LYS A 375 -22.94 0.76 6.02
N GLN A 376 -23.84 -0.07 5.54
CA GLN A 376 -23.70 -0.83 4.31
C GLN A 376 -24.56 -0.21 3.22
N LEU A 377 -24.09 -0.26 1.97
CA LEU A 377 -24.87 0.15 0.82
C LEU A 377 -25.86 -0.94 0.43
N SER A 378 -27.02 -0.54 -0.10
CA SER A 378 -27.96 -1.52 -0.65
C SER A 378 -27.36 -2.23 -1.86
N TYR A 379 -27.80 -3.47 -2.10
CA TYR A 379 -27.40 -4.23 -3.28
C TYR A 379 -27.63 -3.46 -4.59
N GLU A 380 -28.78 -2.78 -4.71
CA GLU A 380 -29.12 -1.98 -5.88
C GLU A 380 -28.14 -0.81 -6.08
N THR A 381 -27.77 -0.14 -4.99
CA THR A 381 -26.78 0.94 -5.02
C THR A 381 -25.44 0.43 -5.52
N VAL A 382 -24.98 -0.68 -5.00
CA VAL A 382 -23.68 -1.26 -5.40
C VAL A 382 -23.71 -1.72 -6.84
N LYS A 383 -24.77 -2.40 -7.29
CA LYS A 383 -24.94 -2.81 -8.71
C LYS A 383 -24.91 -1.61 -9.64
N THR A 384 -25.61 -0.53 -9.28
CA THR A 384 -25.58 0.71 -10.07
C THR A 384 -24.18 1.32 -10.12
N LEU A 385 -23.43 1.30 -9.01
CA LEU A 385 -22.03 1.75 -9.00
C LEU A 385 -21.14 0.89 -9.89
N GLN A 386 -21.31 -0.44 -9.86
CA GLN A 386 -20.59 -1.37 -10.74
C GLN A 386 -20.85 -1.03 -12.22
N GLU A 387 -22.12 -0.80 -12.60
CA GLU A 387 -22.49 -0.39 -13.96
C GLU A 387 -21.86 0.97 -14.34
N LEU A 388 -21.86 1.95 -13.43
CA LEU A 388 -21.24 3.24 -13.66
C LEU A 388 -19.74 3.12 -13.90
N LEU A 389 -19.03 2.36 -13.07
CA LEU A 389 -17.59 2.08 -13.21
C LEU A 389 -17.29 1.34 -14.51
N ARG A 390 -18.12 0.36 -14.90
CA ARG A 390 -18.00 -0.31 -16.19
C ARG A 390 -18.24 0.64 -17.35
N GLY A 391 -19.21 1.56 -17.20
CA GLY A 391 -19.53 2.59 -18.18
C GLY A 391 -18.37 3.55 -18.47
N VAL A 392 -17.48 3.79 -17.53
CA VAL A 392 -16.25 4.59 -17.76
C VAL A 392 -15.38 3.96 -18.84
N VAL A 393 -15.33 2.63 -18.91
CA VAL A 393 -14.56 1.87 -19.89
C VAL A 393 -15.35 1.64 -21.19
N THR A 394 -16.64 1.29 -21.09
CA THR A 394 -17.41 0.81 -22.24
C THR A 394 -18.12 1.90 -23.04
N ARG A 395 -18.44 3.06 -22.45
CA ARG A 395 -19.11 4.13 -23.17
C ARG A 395 -18.16 4.82 -24.13
N GLU A 396 -18.65 5.21 -25.31
CA GLU A 396 -17.84 5.76 -26.42
C GLU A 396 -16.87 6.86 -26.01
N LYS A 397 -17.32 7.80 -25.20
CA LYS A 397 -16.54 8.95 -24.69
C LYS A 397 -16.12 8.79 -23.22
N GLY A 398 -16.11 7.58 -22.70
CA GLY A 398 -15.65 7.29 -21.34
C GLY A 398 -14.16 7.53 -21.18
N THR A 399 -13.75 7.96 -19.99
CA THR A 399 -12.33 8.30 -19.71
C THR A 399 -11.42 7.07 -19.59
N GLY A 400 -11.99 5.86 -19.54
CA GLY A 400 -11.27 4.58 -19.45
C GLY A 400 -11.32 3.74 -20.73
N THR A 401 -11.69 4.31 -21.88
CA THR A 401 -11.84 3.56 -23.15
C THR A 401 -10.57 2.85 -23.61
N ALA A 402 -9.40 3.31 -23.16
CA ALA A 402 -8.12 2.65 -23.40
C ALA A 402 -8.03 1.22 -22.86
N PHE A 403 -8.91 0.81 -21.94
CA PHE A 403 -8.93 -0.53 -21.33
C PHE A 403 -9.93 -1.49 -21.98
N ARG A 404 -10.65 -1.09 -23.03
CA ARG A 404 -11.65 -1.93 -23.72
C ARG A 404 -11.07 -3.20 -24.35
N SER A 405 -9.85 -3.10 -24.85
CA SER A 405 -9.16 -4.18 -25.57
C SER A 405 -8.37 -5.12 -24.68
N LEU A 406 -8.46 -4.95 -23.36
CA LEU A 406 -7.77 -5.84 -22.43
C LEU A 406 -8.43 -7.21 -22.38
N PRO A 407 -7.65 -8.29 -22.13
CA PRO A 407 -8.17 -9.64 -22.06
C PRO A 407 -9.13 -9.87 -20.88
N LEU A 408 -8.96 -9.08 -19.81
CA LEU A 408 -9.87 -9.07 -18.66
C LEU A 408 -10.72 -7.79 -18.70
N SER A 409 -12.02 -7.93 -18.49
CA SER A 409 -12.96 -6.82 -18.49
C SER A 409 -12.74 -5.91 -17.27
N VAL A 410 -12.48 -4.64 -17.50
CA VAL A 410 -12.17 -3.66 -16.44
C VAL A 410 -13.38 -2.78 -16.13
N ALA A 411 -13.62 -2.53 -14.85
CA ALA A 411 -14.47 -1.44 -14.34
C ALA A 411 -13.63 -0.53 -13.46
N GLY A 412 -13.81 0.80 -13.59
CA GLY A 412 -12.97 1.70 -12.78
C GLY A 412 -13.24 3.18 -13.05
N LYS A 413 -12.47 4.02 -12.39
CA LYS A 413 -12.59 5.49 -12.46
C LYS A 413 -11.22 6.13 -12.61
N SER A 414 -11.08 7.01 -13.58
CA SER A 414 -9.91 7.88 -13.72
C SER A 414 -9.99 9.07 -12.75
N GLY A 415 -8.85 9.54 -12.29
CA GLY A 415 -8.69 10.73 -11.49
C GLY A 415 -7.59 11.63 -12.02
N THR A 416 -7.84 12.93 -11.94
CA THR A 416 -6.81 13.96 -12.11
C THR A 416 -7.08 15.01 -11.05
N ALA A 417 -6.07 15.28 -10.22
CA ALA A 417 -6.17 16.25 -9.15
C ALA A 417 -5.06 17.29 -9.28
N GLN A 418 -5.41 18.57 -9.16
CA GLN A 418 -4.45 19.66 -9.10
C GLN A 418 -3.72 19.64 -7.76
N THR A 419 -2.41 19.87 -7.78
CA THR A 419 -1.58 19.84 -6.57
C THR A 419 -1.33 21.21 -5.96
N GLY A 420 -1.73 22.28 -6.67
CA GLY A 420 -1.37 23.65 -6.32
C GLY A 420 0.09 24.03 -6.66
N LYS A 421 0.85 23.11 -7.27
CA LYS A 421 2.24 23.31 -7.67
C LYS A 421 2.36 23.52 -9.18
N GLY A 422 1.95 24.68 -9.66
CA GLY A 422 1.99 25.00 -11.08
C GLY A 422 1.11 24.06 -11.93
N THR A 423 1.65 23.49 -13.00
CA THR A 423 0.95 22.57 -13.91
C THR A 423 0.95 21.12 -13.44
N ARG A 424 1.48 20.83 -12.25
CA ARG A 424 1.59 19.45 -11.74
C ARG A 424 0.26 18.94 -11.21
N VAL A 425 -0.01 17.67 -11.51
CA VAL A 425 -1.22 16.97 -11.13
C VAL A 425 -0.91 15.61 -10.53
N ASN A 426 -1.85 15.07 -9.73
CA ASN A 426 -1.87 13.67 -9.38
C ASN A 426 -2.79 12.96 -10.39
N ARG A 427 -2.27 11.94 -11.07
CA ARG A 427 -3.05 11.11 -11.99
C ARG A 427 -3.34 9.76 -11.37
N TRP A 428 -4.58 9.30 -11.54
CA TRP A 428 -5.09 8.07 -10.96
C TRP A 428 -5.85 7.24 -11.99
N PHE A 429 -5.75 5.95 -11.83
CA PHE A 429 -6.80 5.04 -12.26
C PHE A 429 -7.01 4.01 -11.14
N ALA A 430 -8.26 3.89 -10.70
CA ALA A 430 -8.69 2.94 -9.70
C ALA A 430 -9.78 2.05 -10.29
N GLY A 431 -9.63 0.74 -10.20
CA GLY A 431 -10.58 -0.18 -10.80
C GLY A 431 -10.46 -1.59 -10.28
N TYR A 432 -11.34 -2.46 -10.77
CA TYR A 432 -11.33 -3.89 -10.49
C TYR A 432 -11.59 -4.68 -11.77
N PHE A 433 -11.17 -5.92 -11.77
CA PHE A 433 -11.31 -6.83 -12.89
C PHE A 433 -11.20 -8.31 -12.45
N PRO A 434 -11.73 -9.29 -13.24
CA PRO A 434 -12.71 -9.09 -14.31
C PRO A 434 -14.01 -8.46 -13.78
N TYR A 435 -14.74 -7.71 -14.62
CA TYR A 435 -16.00 -7.07 -14.19
C TYR A 435 -17.09 -8.07 -13.81
N GLU A 436 -17.23 -9.14 -14.57
CA GLU A 436 -18.27 -10.14 -14.41
C GLU A 436 -18.06 -11.04 -13.18
N ASN A 437 -16.81 -11.34 -12.87
CA ASN A 437 -16.40 -12.12 -11.70
C ASN A 437 -15.15 -11.48 -11.06
N PRO A 438 -15.33 -10.45 -10.23
CA PRO A 438 -14.23 -9.65 -9.72
C PRO A 438 -13.25 -10.47 -8.85
N ARG A 439 -11.97 -10.40 -9.20
CA ARG A 439 -10.90 -11.06 -8.48
C ARG A 439 -9.83 -10.10 -7.99
N TYR A 440 -9.61 -9.00 -8.70
CA TYR A 440 -8.53 -8.06 -8.44
C TYR A 440 -9.03 -6.63 -8.37
N ALA A 441 -8.56 -5.86 -7.38
CA ALA A 441 -8.72 -4.41 -7.32
C ALA A 441 -7.34 -3.76 -7.43
N LEU A 442 -7.16 -2.88 -8.41
CA LEU A 442 -5.89 -2.23 -8.72
C LEU A 442 -6.04 -0.72 -8.71
N VAL A 443 -5.13 -0.06 -8.00
CA VAL A 443 -4.97 1.40 -8.05
C VAL A 443 -3.56 1.72 -8.52
N VAL A 444 -3.47 2.60 -9.50
CA VAL A 444 -2.21 3.16 -9.99
C VAL A 444 -2.26 4.67 -9.81
N VAL A 445 -1.20 5.26 -9.30
CA VAL A 445 -1.08 6.70 -9.10
C VAL A 445 0.29 7.22 -9.51
N ASP A 446 0.30 8.32 -10.27
CA ASP A 446 1.47 9.12 -10.61
C ASP A 446 1.30 10.51 -10.00
N LEU A 447 2.10 10.82 -8.98
CA LEU A 447 1.96 11.99 -8.13
C LEU A 447 2.87 13.12 -8.63
N GLU A 448 2.34 14.35 -8.56
CA GLU A 448 3.06 15.56 -8.93
C GLU A 448 3.66 15.48 -10.35
N THR A 449 2.98 14.79 -11.26
CA THR A 449 3.41 14.60 -12.65
C THR A 449 3.00 15.79 -13.54
N ASP A 450 3.61 15.92 -14.72
CA ASP A 450 3.17 16.89 -15.70
C ASP A 450 1.75 16.58 -16.21
N SER A 451 0.90 17.60 -16.32
CA SER A 451 -0.49 17.44 -16.73
C SER A 451 -0.65 16.89 -18.16
N LYS A 452 0.38 16.95 -19.00
CA LYS A 452 0.38 16.42 -20.37
C LYS A 452 0.76 14.94 -20.46
N VAL A 453 1.34 14.37 -19.39
CA VAL A 453 1.85 12.99 -19.36
C VAL A 453 0.86 12.06 -18.68
N ASN A 454 0.65 10.86 -19.23
CA ASN A 454 -0.18 9.82 -18.65
C ASN A 454 0.56 8.49 -18.61
N LYS A 455 1.20 8.21 -17.48
CA LYS A 455 1.90 6.96 -17.21
C LYS A 455 0.99 5.90 -16.54
N VAL A 456 -0.12 6.34 -15.94
CA VAL A 456 -1.05 5.47 -15.21
C VAL A 456 -1.72 4.46 -16.13
N THR A 457 -2.11 4.88 -17.33
CA THR A 457 -2.80 3.99 -18.29
C THR A 457 -1.93 2.82 -18.76
N PRO A 458 -0.68 3.00 -19.22
CA PRO A 458 0.17 1.87 -19.61
C PRO A 458 0.45 0.94 -18.40
N ILE A 459 0.77 1.47 -17.24
CA ILE A 459 1.04 0.66 -16.04
C ILE A 459 -0.16 -0.23 -15.70
N PHE A 460 -1.37 0.32 -15.70
CA PHE A 460 -2.58 -0.45 -15.40
C PHE A 460 -2.80 -1.56 -16.44
N LYS A 461 -2.57 -1.28 -17.73
CA LYS A 461 -2.66 -2.26 -18.82
C LYS A 461 -1.67 -3.41 -18.65
N ASP A 462 -0.41 -3.07 -18.37
CA ASP A 462 0.67 -4.03 -18.25
C ASP A 462 0.43 -4.97 -17.04
N MET A 463 -0.09 -4.43 -15.93
CA MET A 463 -0.47 -5.25 -14.77
C MET A 463 -1.63 -6.20 -15.09
N VAL A 464 -2.69 -5.73 -15.77
CA VAL A 464 -3.81 -6.59 -16.17
C VAL A 464 -3.34 -7.68 -17.14
N GLY A 465 -2.48 -7.33 -18.09
CA GLY A 465 -1.88 -8.27 -19.04
C GLY A 465 -1.04 -9.34 -18.36
N ALA A 466 -0.19 -8.95 -17.41
CA ALA A 466 0.64 -9.87 -16.64
C ALA A 466 -0.20 -10.85 -15.80
N ILE A 467 -1.24 -10.35 -15.13
CA ILE A 467 -2.16 -11.19 -14.36
C ILE A 467 -2.84 -12.22 -15.27
N TYR A 468 -3.32 -11.79 -16.44
CA TYR A 468 -3.94 -12.67 -17.42
C TYR A 468 -2.99 -13.78 -17.89
N GLN A 469 -1.72 -13.45 -18.15
CA GLN A 469 -0.70 -14.42 -18.51
C GLN A 469 -0.46 -15.44 -17.41
N LEU A 470 -0.23 -14.99 -16.17
CA LEU A 470 0.00 -15.85 -15.00
C LEU A 470 -1.18 -16.78 -14.70
N GLU A 471 -2.42 -16.38 -15.01
CA GLU A 471 -3.60 -17.24 -14.84
C GLU A 471 -3.72 -18.33 -15.91
N ASN A 472 -3.20 -18.07 -17.12
CA ASN A 472 -3.26 -19.01 -18.23
C ASN A 472 -2.04 -19.94 -18.33
N GLU A 473 -0.95 -19.65 -17.61
CA GLU A 473 0.23 -20.52 -17.51
C GLU A 473 0.10 -21.62 -16.43
N LYS A 474 -0.94 -21.54 -15.61
CA LYS A 474 -1.30 -22.56 -14.58
C LYS A 474 -2.34 -23.54 -15.14
#